data_1e8d99b9ca1259fe6d14fa20824a4f37
#
_entry.id   1e8d99b9ca1259fe6d14fa20824a4f37
#
_cell.length_a   1.000
_cell.length_b   1.000
_cell.length_c   1.000
_cell.angle_alpha   90.00
_cell.angle_beta   90.00
_cell.angle_gamma   90.00
#
_symmetry.space_group_name_H-M   'P 1'
#
loop_
_entity.id
_entity.type
_entity.pdbx_description
1 polymer ?
#
loop_
_entity_poly.entity_id
_entity_poly.type
_entity_poly.pdbx_seq_one_letter_code
_entity_poly.pdbx_strand_id
1 'polypeptide(L)'
;MKRTRALLVIASIAFTATLTTTHAQRGAPPQANEPRINALLVSGGCCHDYPLQDKLLIDTINKSLQVDWTVVVQGGRGTRGSMPVYANAAWSKPFDIVIHNECLADVDDPNYIRRITTAHRGGPPAIVIHCAMHSYRAATVDDWRELLGVTTRRHTNPFAIPVKIAATDHPVMKGFKENWVTPVDELYVIEKLWPKATALAVAVSPEDQKEYPLIWVNEYQGTRVFGTTLGHGNDTWNDPVFQDLLTRGFKWVLKR
;
A
#
# COMPACT_ATOMS: atom_id res chain seq x y z
N MET A 1 -36.72 79.85 24.15
CA MET A 1 -35.84 79.10 23.31
C MET A 1 -35.08 78.06 24.12
N LYS A 2 -35.53 76.85 24.13
CA LYS A 2 -34.91 75.72 24.86
C LYS A 2 -34.04 74.88 23.89
N ARG A 3 -32.72 74.81 24.13
CA ARG A 3 -31.79 74.01 23.33
C ARG A 3 -31.69 72.61 23.96
N THR A 4 -32.16 71.62 23.27
CA THR A 4 -32.00 70.20 23.62
C THR A 4 -30.66 69.69 23.10
N ARG A 5 -29.80 69.20 23.98
CA ARG A 5 -28.54 68.53 23.63
C ARG A 5 -28.83 67.01 23.45
N ALA A 6 -28.56 66.49 22.28
CA ALA A 6 -28.56 65.04 22.04
C ALA A 6 -27.21 64.44 22.44
N LEU A 7 -27.24 63.42 23.30
CA LEU A 7 -26.08 62.60 23.66
C LEU A 7 -25.97 61.47 22.63
N LEU A 8 -24.83 61.39 21.95
CA LEU A 8 -24.49 60.30 21.07
C LEU A 8 -23.78 59.21 21.89
N VAL A 9 -24.38 58.04 22.04
CA VAL A 9 -23.75 56.87 22.67
C VAL A 9 -23.11 56.05 21.58
N ILE A 10 -21.78 55.96 21.56
CA ILE A 10 -21.02 55.10 20.66
C ILE A 10 -20.83 53.77 21.38
N ALA A 11 -21.51 52.73 20.90
CA ALA A 11 -21.29 51.37 21.35
C ALA A 11 -20.11 50.75 20.58
N SER A 12 -19.01 50.51 21.27
CA SER A 12 -17.87 49.77 20.74
C SER A 12 -18.12 48.30 20.80
N ILE A 13 -18.29 47.64 19.63
CA ILE A 13 -18.38 46.18 19.53
C ILE A 13 -16.96 45.64 19.46
N ALA A 14 -16.50 44.99 20.53
CA ALA A 14 -15.23 44.25 20.51
C ALA A 14 -15.43 42.89 19.82
N PHE A 15 -14.80 42.73 18.70
CA PHE A 15 -14.75 41.46 17.96
C PHE A 15 -13.63 40.59 18.55
N THR A 16 -13.97 39.63 19.38
CA THR A 16 -13.02 38.61 19.86
C THR A 16 -12.88 37.51 18.79
N ALA A 17 -11.77 37.55 18.03
CA ALA A 17 -11.41 36.49 17.13
C ALA A 17 -10.88 35.28 17.93
N THR A 18 -11.67 34.24 18.03
CA THR A 18 -11.21 32.92 18.55
C THR A 18 -10.36 32.22 17.49
N LEU A 19 -9.06 32.20 17.70
CA LEU A 19 -8.14 31.36 16.91
C LEU A 19 -8.39 29.87 17.29
N THR A 20 -9.08 29.14 16.44
CA THR A 20 -9.16 27.68 16.52
C THR A 20 -7.87 27.09 15.97
N THR A 21 -6.96 26.70 16.86
CA THR A 21 -5.79 25.88 16.49
C THR A 21 -6.27 24.47 16.17
N THR A 22 -6.28 24.11 14.90
CA THR A 22 -6.44 22.72 14.46
C THR A 22 -5.18 21.94 14.84
N HIS A 23 -5.23 21.21 15.95
CA HIS A 23 -4.22 20.22 16.26
C HIS A 23 -4.37 19.06 15.26
N ALA A 24 -3.38 18.86 14.40
CA ALA A 24 -3.22 17.62 13.66
C ALA A 24 -3.16 16.48 14.70
N GLN A 25 -4.15 15.58 14.68
CA GLN A 25 -4.15 14.39 15.52
C GLN A 25 -2.94 13.53 15.14
N ARG A 26 -1.88 13.60 15.93
CA ARG A 26 -0.84 12.57 15.90
C ARG A 26 -1.53 11.28 16.34
N GLY A 27 -1.44 10.23 15.52
CA GLY A 27 -1.93 8.91 15.88
C GLY A 27 -1.46 8.55 17.29
N ALA A 28 -2.37 8.00 18.10
CA ALA A 28 -2.03 7.55 19.44
C ALA A 28 -0.90 6.50 19.36
N PRO A 29 0.08 6.53 20.25
CA PRO A 29 1.11 5.50 20.29
C PRO A 29 0.48 4.12 20.51
N PRO A 30 1.11 3.02 20.04
CA PRO A 30 0.60 1.67 20.21
C PRO A 30 0.32 1.38 21.67
N GLN A 31 -0.87 0.81 21.97
CA GLN A 31 -1.20 0.44 23.35
C GLN A 31 -0.32 -0.75 23.78
N ALA A 32 0.32 -0.64 24.95
CA ALA A 32 1.27 -1.62 25.47
C ALA A 32 0.73 -3.06 25.66
N ASN A 33 -0.59 -3.27 25.53
CA ASN A 33 -1.26 -4.55 25.77
C ASN A 33 -1.77 -5.24 24.49
N GLU A 34 -1.52 -4.71 23.29
CA GLU A 34 -1.90 -5.42 22.06
C GLU A 34 -0.90 -6.54 21.74
N PRO A 35 -1.37 -7.72 21.28
CA PRO A 35 -0.48 -8.79 20.85
C PRO A 35 0.42 -8.29 19.72
N ARG A 36 1.71 -8.63 19.79
CA ARG A 36 2.68 -8.31 18.74
C ARG A 36 2.33 -9.10 17.46
N ILE A 37 2.58 -8.49 16.33
CA ILE A 37 2.33 -9.06 15.01
C ILE A 37 3.64 -9.65 14.49
N ASN A 38 3.64 -10.92 14.14
CA ASN A 38 4.78 -11.55 13.46
C ASN A 38 4.66 -11.32 11.95
N ALA A 39 5.50 -10.47 11.38
CA ALA A 39 5.48 -10.14 9.96
C ALA A 39 6.68 -10.69 9.21
N LEU A 40 6.44 -11.29 8.06
CA LEU A 40 7.48 -11.63 7.09
C LEU A 40 7.50 -10.59 5.97
N LEU A 41 8.64 -9.94 5.76
CA LEU A 41 8.91 -9.10 4.60
C LEU A 41 9.87 -9.84 3.67
N VAL A 42 9.41 -10.14 2.47
CA VAL A 42 10.21 -10.76 1.40
C VAL A 42 10.53 -9.70 0.37
N SER A 43 11.81 -9.46 0.16
CA SER A 43 12.33 -8.44 -0.76
C SER A 43 13.48 -9.01 -1.60
N GLY A 44 13.78 -8.36 -2.73
CA GLY A 44 14.94 -8.70 -3.54
C GLY A 44 14.59 -8.98 -5.00
N GLY A 45 15.56 -9.47 -5.75
CA GLY A 45 15.48 -9.52 -7.20
C GLY A 45 16.01 -8.24 -7.84
N CYS A 46 15.47 -7.82 -9.00
CA CYS A 46 16.00 -6.66 -9.71
C CYS A 46 15.41 -5.33 -9.22
N CYS A 47 16.09 -4.29 -9.64
CA CYS A 47 15.52 -3.00 -10.04
C CYS A 47 15.27 -1.96 -8.94
N HIS A 48 15.30 -2.31 -7.65
CA HIS A 48 14.90 -1.42 -6.55
C HIS A 48 15.95 -1.35 -5.44
N ASP A 49 15.84 -0.29 -4.63
CA ASP A 49 16.66 -0.07 -3.43
C ASP A 49 15.99 -0.73 -2.21
N TYR A 50 15.94 -2.06 -2.21
CA TYR A 50 15.30 -2.84 -1.15
C TYR A 50 15.78 -2.48 0.27
N PRO A 51 17.08 -2.29 0.54
CA PRO A 51 17.52 -1.93 1.89
C PRO A 51 16.87 -0.66 2.43
N LEU A 52 16.72 0.37 1.59
CA LEU A 52 16.07 1.62 1.99
C LEU A 52 14.54 1.46 2.06
N GLN A 53 13.94 0.81 1.06
CA GLN A 53 12.49 0.61 0.97
C GLN A 53 11.97 -0.23 2.14
N ASP A 54 12.66 -1.31 2.47
CA ASP A 54 12.33 -2.18 3.62
C ASP A 54 12.44 -1.41 4.94
N LYS A 55 13.50 -0.62 5.11
CA LYS A 55 13.66 0.25 6.29
C LYS A 55 12.50 1.24 6.42
N LEU A 56 12.13 1.92 5.33
CA LEU A 56 11.04 2.92 5.32
C LEU A 56 9.68 2.27 5.62
N LEU A 57 9.43 1.06 5.10
CA LEU A 57 8.22 0.30 5.43
C LEU A 57 8.16 -0.03 6.92
N ILE A 58 9.23 -0.62 7.47
CA ILE A 58 9.32 -1.03 8.87
C ILE A 58 9.14 0.19 9.79
N ASP A 59 9.88 1.27 9.53
CA ASP A 59 9.76 2.51 10.31
C ASP A 59 8.34 3.09 10.27
N THR A 60 7.69 3.02 9.09
CA THR A 60 6.33 3.51 8.90
C THR A 60 5.32 2.73 9.71
N ILE A 61 5.31 1.41 9.59
CA ILE A 61 4.36 0.55 10.28
C ILE A 61 4.56 0.60 11.80
N ASN A 62 5.80 0.63 12.26
CA ASN A 62 6.15 0.67 13.69
C ASN A 62 5.72 1.98 14.39
N LYS A 63 5.37 3.04 13.65
CA LYS A 63 4.77 4.27 14.22
C LYS A 63 3.41 4.01 14.88
N SER A 64 2.69 2.96 14.46
CA SER A 64 1.30 2.71 14.87
C SER A 64 0.98 1.28 15.29
N LEU A 65 1.88 0.32 15.05
CA LEU A 65 1.68 -1.09 15.34
C LEU A 65 2.94 -1.67 15.99
N GLN A 66 2.75 -2.68 16.85
CA GLN A 66 3.86 -3.45 17.43
C GLN A 66 4.11 -4.68 16.56
N VAL A 67 5.22 -4.68 15.82
CA VAL A 67 5.52 -5.73 14.85
C VAL A 67 6.90 -6.33 15.13
N ASP A 68 6.97 -7.66 15.15
CA ASP A 68 8.19 -8.44 15.12
C ASP A 68 8.48 -8.83 13.67
N TRP A 69 9.51 -8.24 13.10
CA TRP A 69 9.85 -8.39 11.71
C TRP A 69 10.85 -9.52 11.45
N THR A 70 10.51 -10.40 10.51
CA THR A 70 11.49 -11.24 9.81
C THR A 70 11.66 -10.67 8.41
N VAL A 71 12.87 -10.23 8.08
CA VAL A 71 13.19 -9.64 6.77
C VAL A 71 14.06 -10.62 5.99
N VAL A 72 13.62 -10.95 4.77
CA VAL A 72 14.33 -11.84 3.86
C VAL A 72 14.64 -11.05 2.59
N VAL A 73 15.92 -10.72 2.39
CA VAL A 73 16.41 -10.05 1.17
C VAL A 73 17.22 -11.06 0.38
N GLN A 74 16.62 -11.64 -0.64
CA GLN A 74 17.17 -12.75 -1.42
C GLN A 74 16.86 -12.57 -2.93
N GLY A 75 17.12 -13.60 -3.75
CA GLY A 75 16.81 -13.55 -5.17
C GLY A 75 17.88 -12.90 -6.06
N GLY A 76 18.97 -12.44 -5.48
CA GLY A 76 20.06 -11.77 -6.20
C GLY A 76 19.68 -10.38 -6.71
N ARG A 77 20.26 -9.97 -7.86
CA ARG A 77 20.03 -8.65 -8.49
C ARG A 77 19.37 -8.74 -9.86
N GLY A 78 18.83 -9.88 -10.21
CA GLY A 78 18.22 -10.15 -11.51
C GLY A 78 16.78 -10.64 -11.39
N THR A 79 16.20 -10.92 -12.54
CA THR A 79 14.80 -11.34 -12.69
C THR A 79 14.58 -12.85 -12.53
N ARG A 80 15.66 -13.67 -12.44
CA ARG A 80 15.65 -15.15 -12.43
C ARG A 80 16.11 -15.76 -11.11
N GLY A 81 16.06 -15.04 -10.02
CA GLY A 81 16.47 -15.56 -8.72
C GLY A 81 15.43 -16.48 -8.09
N SER A 82 15.74 -16.97 -6.89
CA SER A 82 14.78 -17.68 -6.04
C SER A 82 14.87 -17.17 -4.61
N MET A 83 13.78 -17.29 -3.87
CA MET A 83 13.70 -16.98 -2.45
C MET A 83 13.77 -18.30 -1.66
N PRO A 84 14.93 -18.65 -1.07
CA PRO A 84 15.10 -19.88 -0.31
C PRO A 84 14.09 -20.05 0.83
N VAL A 85 13.55 -18.95 1.36
CA VAL A 85 12.48 -19.00 2.37
C VAL A 85 11.29 -19.86 1.92
N TYR A 86 10.94 -19.85 0.64
CA TYR A 86 9.82 -20.63 0.09
C TYR A 86 10.12 -22.12 -0.12
N ALA A 87 11.36 -22.57 0.10
CA ALA A 87 11.71 -23.99 0.01
C ALA A 87 11.09 -24.84 1.12
N ASN A 88 10.87 -24.26 2.28
CA ASN A 88 10.19 -24.94 3.39
C ASN A 88 8.66 -24.88 3.19
N ALA A 89 7.98 -26.03 3.17
CA ALA A 89 6.52 -26.08 2.99
C ALA A 89 5.72 -25.37 4.10
N ALA A 90 6.32 -25.15 5.26
CA ALA A 90 5.71 -24.45 6.40
C ALA A 90 6.19 -23.01 6.55
N TRP A 91 6.77 -22.43 5.52
CA TRP A 91 7.45 -21.12 5.56
C TRP A 91 6.58 -19.99 6.13
N SER A 92 5.29 -20.02 5.84
CA SER A 92 4.35 -18.95 6.26
C SER A 92 3.76 -19.14 7.66
N LYS A 93 3.84 -20.34 8.24
CA LYS A 93 3.15 -20.69 9.51
C LYS A 93 3.50 -19.79 10.70
N PRO A 94 4.74 -19.29 10.87
CA PRO A 94 5.07 -18.41 12.00
C PRO A 94 4.51 -17.01 11.91
N PHE A 95 3.94 -16.61 10.76
CA PHE A 95 3.63 -15.21 10.47
C PHE A 95 2.13 -14.94 10.45
N ASP A 96 1.77 -13.78 11.02
CA ASP A 96 0.41 -13.24 10.99
C ASP A 96 0.13 -12.48 9.68
N ILE A 97 1.18 -12.07 8.96
CA ILE A 97 1.12 -11.33 7.69
C ILE A 97 2.40 -11.55 6.88
N VAL A 98 2.27 -11.54 5.56
CA VAL A 98 3.39 -11.58 4.62
C VAL A 98 3.34 -10.36 3.70
N ILE A 99 4.47 -9.70 3.54
CA ILE A 99 4.65 -8.59 2.60
C ILE A 99 5.55 -9.05 1.47
N HIS A 100 5.03 -8.99 0.26
CA HIS A 100 5.72 -9.29 -0.98
C HIS A 100 6.22 -8.01 -1.62
N ASN A 101 7.55 -7.82 -1.65
CA ASN A 101 8.27 -6.73 -2.30
C ASN A 101 9.39 -7.27 -3.20
N GLU A 102 9.30 -8.55 -3.63
CA GLU A 102 10.26 -9.17 -4.52
C GLU A 102 9.98 -8.91 -6.00
N CYS A 103 11.02 -8.82 -6.83
CA CYS A 103 10.95 -8.60 -8.26
C CYS A 103 11.66 -9.70 -9.06
N LEU A 104 10.98 -10.80 -9.36
CA LEU A 104 11.49 -12.02 -10.01
C LEU A 104 10.68 -12.34 -11.28
N ALA A 105 10.71 -11.42 -12.25
CA ALA A 105 9.84 -11.41 -13.42
C ALA A 105 9.93 -12.67 -14.31
N ASP A 106 11.12 -13.24 -14.43
CA ASP A 106 11.42 -14.34 -15.36
C ASP A 106 11.45 -15.72 -14.69
N VAL A 107 11.01 -15.82 -13.44
CA VAL A 107 10.79 -17.11 -12.77
C VAL A 107 9.44 -17.65 -13.22
N ASP A 108 9.42 -18.86 -13.77
CA ASP A 108 8.26 -19.47 -14.44
C ASP A 108 7.90 -20.88 -13.94
N ASP A 109 8.61 -21.42 -12.93
CA ASP A 109 8.31 -22.74 -12.35
C ASP A 109 6.95 -22.75 -11.63
N PRO A 110 5.94 -23.48 -12.16
CA PRO A 110 4.61 -23.52 -11.54
C PRO A 110 4.61 -24.12 -10.13
N ASN A 111 5.51 -25.06 -9.85
CA ASN A 111 5.57 -25.70 -8.54
C ASN A 111 6.14 -24.74 -7.48
N TYR A 112 7.13 -23.95 -7.87
CA TYR A 112 7.68 -22.88 -7.03
C TYR A 112 6.58 -21.85 -6.71
N ILE A 113 5.86 -21.37 -7.71
CA ILE A 113 4.78 -20.37 -7.55
C ILE A 113 3.65 -20.94 -6.67
N ARG A 114 3.24 -22.19 -6.89
CA ARG A 114 2.19 -22.84 -6.09
C ARG A 114 2.58 -23.04 -4.64
N ARG A 115 3.86 -23.26 -4.32
CA ARG A 115 4.29 -23.29 -2.91
C ARG A 115 4.04 -21.96 -2.20
N ILE A 116 4.21 -20.85 -2.92
CA ILE A 116 3.95 -19.52 -2.37
C ILE A 116 2.45 -19.30 -2.20
N THR A 117 1.69 -19.46 -3.27
CA THR A 117 0.26 -19.12 -3.29
C THR A 117 -0.58 -20.04 -2.41
N THR A 118 -0.25 -21.34 -2.34
CA THR A 118 -0.95 -22.30 -1.48
C THR A 118 -0.82 -21.96 0.00
N ALA A 119 0.29 -21.38 0.42
CA ALA A 119 0.51 -20.96 1.80
C ALA A 119 -0.46 -19.84 2.24
N HIS A 120 -0.98 -19.06 1.30
CA HIS A 120 -1.97 -18.01 1.55
C HIS A 120 -3.43 -18.51 1.54
N ARG A 121 -3.72 -19.73 1.09
CA ARG A 121 -5.09 -20.27 1.09
C ARG A 121 -5.57 -20.51 2.52
N GLY A 122 -6.41 -19.61 3.05
CA GLY A 122 -6.82 -19.62 4.45
C GLY A 122 -5.66 -19.42 5.44
N GLY A 123 -4.49 -18.99 4.95
CA GLY A 123 -3.28 -18.70 5.69
C GLY A 123 -3.10 -17.19 5.96
N PRO A 124 -1.86 -16.72 6.17
CA PRO A 124 -1.59 -15.32 6.47
C PRO A 124 -2.02 -14.42 5.32
N PRO A 125 -2.63 -13.25 5.63
CA PRO A 125 -2.92 -12.21 4.66
C PRO A 125 -1.65 -11.67 4.00
N ALA A 126 -1.82 -11.05 2.83
CA ALA A 126 -0.70 -10.52 2.06
C ALA A 126 -0.83 -9.03 1.78
N ILE A 127 0.32 -8.36 1.75
CA ILE A 127 0.51 -7.07 1.09
C ILE A 127 1.42 -7.31 -0.11
N VAL A 128 1.06 -6.75 -1.25
CA VAL A 128 1.83 -6.87 -2.48
C VAL A 128 2.15 -5.47 -3.02
N ILE A 129 3.44 -5.19 -3.20
CA ILE A 129 3.91 -3.85 -3.51
C ILE A 129 4.64 -3.85 -4.84
N HIS A 130 4.25 -2.93 -5.71
CA HIS A 130 4.97 -2.55 -6.91
C HIS A 130 5.44 -3.75 -7.76
N CYS A 131 6.74 -4.00 -7.84
CA CYS A 131 7.31 -5.04 -8.70
C CYS A 131 6.92 -6.47 -8.33
N ALA A 132 6.35 -6.71 -7.13
CA ALA A 132 5.78 -8.00 -6.80
C ALA A 132 4.68 -8.43 -7.79
N MET A 133 3.95 -7.47 -8.42
CA MET A 133 2.97 -7.78 -9.47
C MET A 133 3.61 -8.30 -10.75
N HIS A 134 4.85 -7.94 -11.04
CA HIS A 134 5.59 -8.45 -12.19
C HIS A 134 6.41 -9.69 -11.87
N SER A 135 6.56 -10.07 -10.60
CA SER A 135 7.16 -11.36 -10.25
C SER A 135 6.37 -12.49 -10.89
N TYR A 136 7.09 -13.47 -11.37
CA TYR A 136 6.53 -14.68 -12.02
C TYR A 136 5.67 -14.39 -13.27
N ARG A 137 5.80 -13.21 -13.89
CA ARG A 137 4.98 -12.84 -15.07
C ARG A 137 5.28 -13.71 -16.29
N ALA A 138 6.44 -14.34 -16.38
CA ALA A 138 6.81 -15.31 -17.43
C ALA A 138 6.05 -16.63 -17.31
N ALA A 139 5.49 -16.96 -16.14
CA ALA A 139 4.78 -18.20 -15.93
C ALA A 139 3.48 -18.28 -16.74
N THR A 140 3.16 -19.50 -17.21
CA THR A 140 1.92 -19.80 -17.95
C THR A 140 0.73 -20.06 -17.03
N VAL A 141 0.96 -20.25 -15.71
CA VAL A 141 -0.07 -20.46 -14.68
C VAL A 141 -0.51 -19.15 -14.06
N ASP A 142 -1.76 -19.09 -13.63
CA ASP A 142 -2.36 -17.86 -13.07
C ASP A 142 -2.34 -17.82 -11.54
N ASP A 143 -1.79 -18.83 -10.89
CA ASP A 143 -1.82 -18.94 -9.42
C ASP A 143 -1.36 -17.66 -8.70
N TRP A 144 -0.27 -17.01 -9.16
CA TRP A 144 0.22 -15.76 -8.58
C TRP A 144 -0.71 -14.59 -8.87
N ARG A 145 -1.19 -14.46 -10.11
CA ARG A 145 -2.09 -13.38 -10.56
C ARG A 145 -3.44 -13.45 -9.83
N GLU A 146 -3.93 -14.66 -9.57
CA GLU A 146 -5.14 -14.87 -8.78
C GLU A 146 -4.95 -14.43 -7.32
N LEU A 147 -3.81 -14.75 -6.70
CA LEU A 147 -3.45 -14.24 -5.37
C LEU A 147 -3.37 -12.71 -5.36
N LEU A 148 -2.69 -12.11 -6.33
CA LEU A 148 -2.61 -10.65 -6.45
C LEU A 148 -3.97 -10.00 -6.65
N GLY A 149 -4.89 -10.66 -7.36
CA GLY A 149 -6.16 -10.08 -7.82
C GLY A 149 -6.04 -9.25 -9.09
N VAL A 150 -4.85 -9.16 -9.69
CA VAL A 150 -4.59 -8.43 -10.94
C VAL A 150 -3.65 -9.21 -11.86
N THR A 151 -3.78 -8.96 -13.17
CA THR A 151 -2.81 -9.37 -14.18
C THR A 151 -2.19 -8.14 -14.80
N THR A 152 -0.86 -8.04 -14.79
CA THR A 152 -0.10 -6.99 -15.46
C THR A 152 1.22 -7.54 -15.95
N ARG A 153 1.73 -6.98 -17.08
CA ARG A 153 3.02 -7.38 -17.67
C ARG A 153 3.89 -6.20 -18.05
N ARG A 154 3.36 -4.99 -18.00
CA ARG A 154 4.09 -3.76 -18.33
C ARG A 154 3.58 -2.58 -17.52
N HIS A 155 4.35 -1.52 -17.48
CA HIS A 155 4.02 -0.22 -16.90
C HIS A 155 4.27 0.89 -17.93
N THR A 156 3.77 2.08 -17.64
CA THR A 156 4.07 3.30 -18.40
C THR A 156 5.49 3.80 -18.09
N ASN A 157 5.98 4.76 -18.86
CA ASN A 157 7.10 5.57 -18.40
C ASN A 157 6.72 6.26 -17.07
N PRO A 158 7.70 6.46 -16.15
CA PRO A 158 7.44 7.09 -14.87
C PRO A 158 6.93 8.53 -15.02
N PHE A 159 5.91 8.90 -14.21
CA PHE A 159 5.36 10.25 -14.13
C PHE A 159 4.74 10.51 -12.75
N ALA A 160 4.45 11.77 -12.42
CA ALA A 160 3.68 12.09 -11.22
C ALA A 160 2.20 11.73 -11.47
N ILE A 161 1.66 10.79 -10.71
CA ILE A 161 0.38 10.14 -11.00
C ILE A 161 -0.75 10.82 -10.21
N PRO A 162 -1.72 11.50 -10.86
CA PRO A 162 -2.94 11.94 -10.19
C PRO A 162 -3.80 10.73 -9.78
N VAL A 163 -4.07 10.60 -8.50
CA VAL A 163 -4.81 9.48 -7.93
C VAL A 163 -6.30 9.83 -7.80
N LYS A 164 -7.15 9.00 -8.39
CA LYS A 164 -8.61 9.10 -8.29
C LYS A 164 -9.14 7.99 -7.39
N ILE A 165 -9.76 8.36 -6.28
CA ILE A 165 -10.39 7.40 -5.37
C ILE A 165 -11.64 6.83 -6.05
N ALA A 166 -11.75 5.50 -6.10
CA ALA A 166 -12.86 4.78 -6.70
C ALA A 166 -13.82 4.19 -5.66
N ALA A 167 -13.35 3.91 -4.44
CA ALA A 167 -14.13 3.27 -3.38
C ALA A 167 -14.01 4.05 -2.05
N THR A 168 -14.66 5.21 -1.95
CA THR A 168 -14.58 6.14 -0.81
C THR A 168 -15.00 5.53 0.52
N ASP A 169 -15.96 4.60 0.51
CA ASP A 169 -16.51 3.98 1.73
C ASP A 169 -15.66 2.78 2.22
N HIS A 170 -14.70 2.32 1.42
CA HIS A 170 -13.86 1.21 1.83
C HIS A 170 -12.94 1.63 3.00
N PRO A 171 -12.76 0.80 4.04
CA PRO A 171 -11.97 1.16 5.23
C PRO A 171 -10.56 1.69 4.95
N VAL A 172 -9.88 1.19 3.92
CA VAL A 172 -8.56 1.69 3.49
C VAL A 172 -8.64 3.12 2.99
N MET A 173 -9.73 3.48 2.28
CA MET A 173 -9.86 4.79 1.61
C MET A 173 -10.65 5.81 2.43
N LYS A 174 -11.35 5.40 3.47
CA LYS A 174 -12.14 6.31 4.31
C LYS A 174 -11.26 7.39 4.95
N GLY A 175 -11.47 8.66 4.56
CA GLY A 175 -10.64 9.79 5.01
C GLY A 175 -9.20 9.77 4.46
N PHE A 176 -8.96 9.03 3.37
CA PHE A 176 -7.69 9.08 2.65
C PHE A 176 -7.52 10.43 1.95
N LYS A 177 -6.27 10.83 1.72
CA LYS A 177 -5.94 12.12 1.11
C LYS A 177 -6.58 12.27 -0.27
N GLU A 178 -7.52 13.22 -0.39
CA GLU A 178 -8.10 13.60 -1.69
C GLU A 178 -7.08 14.35 -2.55
N ASN A 179 -7.25 14.27 -3.86
CA ASN A 179 -6.42 14.97 -4.86
C ASN A 179 -4.91 14.72 -4.67
N TRP A 180 -4.54 13.52 -4.22
CA TRP A 180 -3.14 13.15 -4.12
C TRP A 180 -2.55 12.97 -5.52
N VAL A 181 -1.41 13.63 -5.75
CA VAL A 181 -0.53 13.36 -6.88
C VAL A 181 0.72 12.73 -6.31
N THR A 182 1.08 11.54 -6.79
CA THR A 182 2.26 10.83 -6.29
C THR A 182 3.55 11.57 -6.68
N PRO A 183 4.67 11.34 -6.01
CA PRO A 183 5.98 11.52 -6.64
C PRO A 183 6.04 10.78 -7.98
N VAL A 184 7.11 11.00 -8.76
CA VAL A 184 7.30 10.27 -10.02
C VAL A 184 7.36 8.77 -9.75
N ASP A 185 6.41 8.02 -10.34
CA ASP A 185 6.26 6.58 -10.16
C ASP A 185 5.74 5.91 -11.44
N GLU A 186 5.61 4.60 -11.46
CA GLU A 186 5.16 3.81 -12.60
C GLU A 186 3.69 3.42 -12.46
N LEU A 187 2.87 3.75 -13.46
CA LEU A 187 1.51 3.23 -13.56
C LEU A 187 1.54 1.88 -14.29
N TYR A 188 1.15 0.81 -13.60
CA TYR A 188 1.08 -0.51 -14.21
C TYR A 188 -0.18 -0.66 -15.05
N VAL A 189 -0.02 -1.18 -16.27
CA VAL A 189 -1.14 -1.47 -17.17
C VAL A 189 -1.78 -2.79 -16.73
N ILE A 190 -2.90 -2.67 -16.04
CA ILE A 190 -3.66 -3.82 -15.55
C ILE A 190 -4.49 -4.40 -16.69
N GLU A 191 -4.12 -5.59 -17.18
CA GLU A 191 -4.80 -6.31 -18.25
C GLU A 191 -6.11 -6.94 -17.78
N LYS A 192 -6.14 -7.38 -16.50
CA LYS A 192 -7.31 -8.03 -15.89
C LYS A 192 -7.36 -7.72 -14.40
N LEU A 193 -8.52 -7.29 -13.95
CA LEU A 193 -8.92 -7.31 -12.53
C LEU A 193 -9.69 -8.61 -12.28
N TRP A 194 -9.24 -9.42 -11.33
CA TRP A 194 -9.85 -10.71 -11.03
C TRP A 194 -11.18 -10.54 -10.29
N PRO A 195 -12.12 -11.51 -10.36
CA PRO A 195 -13.50 -11.32 -9.88
C PRO A 195 -13.65 -11.01 -8.39
N LYS A 196 -12.67 -11.37 -7.56
CA LYS A 196 -12.65 -11.09 -6.11
C LYS A 196 -11.89 -9.83 -5.74
N ALA A 197 -11.27 -9.18 -6.73
CA ALA A 197 -10.53 -7.95 -6.52
C ALA A 197 -11.45 -6.73 -6.71
N THR A 198 -11.20 -5.70 -5.91
CA THR A 198 -11.90 -4.41 -5.97
C THR A 198 -10.87 -3.29 -6.07
N ALA A 199 -10.95 -2.49 -7.12
CA ALA A 199 -10.15 -1.29 -7.24
C ALA A 199 -10.59 -0.25 -6.20
N LEU A 200 -9.65 0.24 -5.42
CA LEU A 200 -9.86 1.28 -4.40
C LEU A 200 -9.51 2.67 -4.95
N ALA A 201 -8.49 2.75 -5.79
CA ALA A 201 -8.14 3.95 -6.52
C ALA A 201 -7.60 3.58 -7.89
N VAL A 202 -7.77 4.50 -8.83
CA VAL A 202 -7.37 4.36 -10.23
C VAL A 202 -6.56 5.58 -10.68
N ALA A 203 -5.85 5.43 -11.79
CA ALA A 203 -5.20 6.54 -12.47
C ALA A 203 -5.35 6.40 -13.98
N VAL A 204 -5.32 7.54 -14.68
CA VAL A 204 -5.38 7.58 -16.15
C VAL A 204 -3.97 7.45 -16.71
N SER A 205 -3.77 6.49 -17.61
CA SER A 205 -2.52 6.33 -18.33
C SER A 205 -2.34 7.45 -19.39
N PRO A 206 -1.20 8.12 -19.42
CA PRO A 206 -0.91 9.11 -20.46
C PRO A 206 -0.72 8.48 -21.84
N GLU A 207 -0.45 7.16 -21.92
CA GLU A 207 -0.16 6.46 -23.17
C GLU A 207 -1.43 6.13 -23.98
N ASP A 208 -2.52 5.76 -23.30
CA ASP A 208 -3.75 5.27 -23.97
C ASP A 208 -5.05 5.89 -23.42
N GLN A 209 -4.95 6.83 -22.48
CA GLN A 209 -6.04 7.55 -21.84
C GLN A 209 -7.05 6.64 -21.11
N LYS A 210 -6.67 5.42 -20.76
CA LYS A 210 -7.50 4.50 -19.98
C LYS A 210 -7.20 4.61 -18.49
N GLU A 211 -8.24 4.34 -17.69
CA GLU A 211 -8.09 4.18 -16.25
C GLU A 211 -7.58 2.79 -15.90
N TYR A 212 -6.56 2.71 -15.03
CA TYR A 212 -6.03 1.47 -14.49
C TYR A 212 -6.07 1.48 -12.96
N PRO A 213 -6.41 0.34 -12.32
CA PRO A 213 -6.26 0.17 -10.87
C PRO A 213 -4.84 0.48 -10.42
N LEU A 214 -4.73 1.37 -9.43
CA LEU A 214 -3.47 1.77 -8.80
C LEU A 214 -3.34 1.19 -7.40
N ILE A 215 -4.49 1.10 -6.70
CA ILE A 215 -4.64 0.55 -5.36
C ILE A 215 -5.85 -0.37 -5.39
N TRP A 216 -5.75 -1.57 -4.84
CA TRP A 216 -6.85 -2.52 -4.80
C TRP A 216 -6.77 -3.43 -3.57
N VAL A 217 -7.85 -4.14 -3.35
CA VAL A 217 -7.92 -5.28 -2.43
C VAL A 217 -8.40 -6.51 -3.17
N ASN A 218 -8.05 -7.68 -2.66
CA ASN A 218 -8.51 -8.96 -3.19
C ASN A 218 -8.87 -9.92 -2.05
N GLU A 219 -9.78 -10.84 -2.30
CA GLU A 219 -10.06 -11.97 -1.43
C GLU A 219 -9.60 -13.26 -2.13
N TYR A 220 -8.49 -13.82 -1.65
CA TYR A 220 -7.91 -15.03 -2.19
C TYR A 220 -8.15 -16.22 -1.26
N GLN A 221 -9.08 -17.12 -1.62
CA GLN A 221 -9.30 -18.38 -0.90
C GLN A 221 -9.45 -18.19 0.63
N GLY A 222 -10.25 -17.19 1.05
CA GLY A 222 -10.47 -16.83 2.45
C GLY A 222 -9.42 -15.89 3.06
N THR A 223 -8.44 -15.46 2.30
CA THR A 223 -7.36 -14.57 2.75
C THR A 223 -7.48 -13.19 2.12
N ARG A 224 -7.25 -12.13 2.91
CA ARG A 224 -7.21 -10.75 2.43
C ARG A 224 -5.87 -10.42 1.81
N VAL A 225 -5.92 -9.74 0.67
CA VAL A 225 -4.74 -9.21 -0.02
C VAL A 225 -4.96 -7.71 -0.28
N PHE A 226 -3.97 -6.91 0.06
CA PHE A 226 -3.91 -5.49 -0.31
C PHE A 226 -2.79 -5.30 -1.33
N GLY A 227 -3.06 -4.57 -2.41
CA GLY A 227 -2.10 -4.34 -3.49
C GLY A 227 -2.00 -2.89 -3.91
N THR A 228 -0.80 -2.46 -4.30
CA THR A 228 -0.54 -1.17 -4.93
C THR A 228 0.55 -1.27 -5.97
N THR A 229 0.37 -0.61 -7.12
CA THR A 229 1.41 -0.52 -8.16
C THR A 229 2.50 0.48 -7.83
N LEU A 230 2.27 1.36 -6.84
CA LEU A 230 3.22 2.37 -6.41
C LEU A 230 4.40 1.76 -5.64
N GLY A 231 5.55 2.42 -5.70
CA GLY A 231 6.74 2.02 -4.93
C GLY A 231 8.00 1.84 -5.77
N HIS A 232 8.04 2.39 -7.01
CA HIS A 232 9.23 2.33 -7.86
C HIS A 232 10.41 3.07 -7.24
N GLY A 233 10.23 4.36 -6.99
CA GLY A 233 11.28 5.24 -6.54
C GLY A 233 11.26 5.50 -5.03
N ASN A 234 12.43 5.81 -4.47
CA ASN A 234 12.59 6.12 -3.05
C ASN A 234 11.76 7.36 -2.62
N ASP A 235 11.46 8.28 -3.54
CA ASP A 235 10.63 9.44 -3.26
C ASP A 235 9.20 9.05 -2.91
N THR A 236 8.64 8.02 -3.58
CA THR A 236 7.33 7.46 -3.23
C THR A 236 7.36 6.84 -1.84
N TRP A 237 8.41 6.10 -1.48
CA TRP A 237 8.53 5.51 -0.14
C TRP A 237 8.69 6.55 0.96
N ASN A 238 9.25 7.73 0.65
CA ASN A 238 9.36 8.87 1.57
C ASN A 238 8.08 9.74 1.62
N ASP A 239 7.13 9.57 0.69
CA ASP A 239 5.88 10.31 0.68
C ASP A 239 4.99 9.91 1.87
N PRO A 240 4.61 10.86 2.74
CA PRO A 240 3.78 10.55 3.91
C PRO A 240 2.39 10.01 3.53
N VAL A 241 1.86 10.32 2.35
CA VAL A 241 0.56 9.80 1.89
C VAL A 241 0.70 8.33 1.49
N PHE A 242 1.79 7.96 0.82
CA PHE A 242 2.09 6.56 0.53
C PHE A 242 2.32 5.74 1.81
N GLN A 243 3.03 6.32 2.80
CA GLN A 243 3.23 5.70 4.11
C GLN A 243 1.90 5.47 4.86
N ASP A 244 0.98 6.45 4.81
CA ASP A 244 -0.38 6.29 5.37
C ASP A 244 -1.15 5.19 4.64
N LEU A 245 -1.07 5.14 3.30
CA LEU A 245 -1.69 4.08 2.49
C LEU A 245 -1.23 2.69 2.90
N LEU A 246 0.09 2.48 3.03
CA LEU A 246 0.65 1.20 3.46
C LEU A 246 0.17 0.81 4.85
N THR A 247 0.13 1.78 5.77
CA THR A 247 -0.36 1.56 7.15
C THR A 247 -1.83 1.14 7.15
N ARG A 248 -2.67 1.77 6.33
CA ARG A 248 -4.10 1.44 6.17
C ARG A 248 -4.28 0.04 5.59
N GLY A 249 -3.53 -0.29 4.54
CA GLY A 249 -3.52 -1.62 3.94
C GLY A 249 -3.13 -2.70 4.96
N PHE A 250 -2.06 -2.44 5.73
CA PHE A 250 -1.57 -3.34 6.77
C PHE A 250 -2.64 -3.62 7.85
N LYS A 251 -3.28 -2.56 8.37
CA LYS A 251 -4.37 -2.68 9.34
C LYS A 251 -5.58 -3.42 8.75
N TRP A 252 -5.95 -3.11 7.52
CA TRP A 252 -7.11 -3.72 6.88
C TRP A 252 -6.96 -5.23 6.68
N VAL A 253 -5.80 -5.70 6.19
CA VAL A 253 -5.60 -7.14 5.97
C VAL A 253 -5.61 -7.91 7.30
N LEU A 254 -5.15 -7.30 8.39
CA LEU A 254 -5.16 -7.86 9.75
C LEU A 254 -6.50 -7.70 10.49
N LYS A 255 -7.50 -7.03 9.88
CA LYS A 255 -8.80 -6.72 10.52
C LYS A 255 -8.67 -5.87 11.81
N ARG A 256 -7.75 -4.91 11.82
CA ARG A 256 -7.47 -3.99 12.93
C ARG A 256 -7.89 -2.56 12.64
#